data_37c3bd8fbfb8b14caa65816dcae58577
#
_entry.id   37c3bd8fbfb8b14caa65816dcae58577
#
_cell.length_a   1.000
_cell.length_b   1.000
_cell.length_c   1.000
_cell.angle_alpha   90.00
_cell.angle_beta   90.00
_cell.angle_gamma   90.00
#
_symmetry.space_group_name_H-M   'P 1'
#
loop_
_entity.id
_entity.type
_entity.pdbx_description
1 polymer ?
#
loop_
_entity_poly.entity_id
_entity_poly.type
_entity_poly.pdbx_seq_one_letter_code
_entity_poly.pdbx_strand_id
1 'polypeptide(L)'
;MKDFYKLYSVGKSTKKPYSRGKSFGYQVLGFGSGFSSAIAHRSVWGGAFQPSKSNVIDFVEIATAGNATDFGDLTVARFRNSSSAASSTRGIFFGGNSDPTRLNVIDYVTIATAGNATDFGDTSAVSQHGGAGNNDTRAVHALGDVSDSAVNTLEYVTIASTGNT
;
A
#
# COMPACT_ATOMS: atom_id res chain seq x y z
N MET A 1 17.23 52.78 5.32
CA MET A 1 15.93 52.17 4.96
C MET A 1 15.54 52.37 3.48
N LYS A 2 16.41 52.96 2.65
CA LYS A 2 16.15 53.15 1.21
C LYS A 2 16.71 52.06 0.31
N ASP A 3 17.57 51.22 0.81
CA ASP A 3 18.26 50.22 -0.02
C ASP A 3 17.54 48.85 -0.06
N PHE A 4 16.63 48.63 0.89
CA PHE A 4 15.84 47.41 0.91
C PHE A 4 14.85 47.30 -0.25
N TYR A 5 14.36 48.48 -0.73
CA TYR A 5 13.46 48.50 -1.87
C TYR A 5 14.17 48.34 -3.23
N LYS A 6 15.48 48.63 -3.28
CA LYS A 6 16.26 48.40 -4.51
C LYS A 6 16.55 46.94 -4.78
N LEU A 7 16.65 46.12 -3.76
CA LEU A 7 16.83 44.68 -3.90
C LEU A 7 15.62 43.98 -4.53
N TYR A 8 14.41 44.49 -4.25
CA TYR A 8 13.20 43.97 -4.86
C TYR A 8 13.00 44.45 -6.30
N SER A 9 13.58 45.57 -6.69
CA SER A 9 13.49 46.07 -8.05
C SER A 9 14.52 45.45 -9.01
N VAL A 10 15.56 44.83 -8.49
CA VAL A 10 16.56 44.09 -9.29
C VAL A 10 16.01 42.74 -9.78
N GLY A 11 14.90 42.28 -9.23
CA GLY A 11 14.25 41.05 -9.65
C GLY A 11 13.32 41.14 -10.85
N LYS A 12 13.21 42.30 -11.51
CA LYS A 12 12.61 42.36 -12.84
C LYS A 12 13.60 41.81 -13.84
N SER A 13 13.73 40.49 -13.80
CA SER A 13 14.39 39.76 -14.85
C SER A 13 13.73 40.13 -16.18
N THR A 14 14.50 40.73 -17.04
CA THR A 14 14.16 40.90 -18.48
C THR A 14 14.24 39.57 -19.22
N LYS A 15 14.49 38.48 -18.52
CA LYS A 15 14.33 37.15 -19.06
C LYS A 15 12.88 36.98 -19.45
N LYS A 16 12.67 36.70 -20.73
CA LYS A 16 11.36 36.31 -21.27
C LYS A 16 10.60 35.54 -20.24
N PRO A 17 9.37 35.96 -19.91
CA PRO A 17 8.57 35.17 -18.97
C PRO A 17 8.64 33.76 -19.48
N TYR A 18 9.09 32.89 -18.64
CA TYR A 18 9.12 31.50 -18.97
C TYR A 18 7.71 31.17 -19.46
N SER A 19 7.56 30.94 -20.75
CA SER A 19 6.35 30.30 -21.27
C SER A 19 6.10 28.96 -20.58
N ARG A 20 6.98 28.66 -19.74
CA ARG A 20 7.09 27.62 -18.75
C ARG A 20 6.45 27.87 -17.42
N GLY A 21 5.89 29.02 -17.16
CA GLY A 21 4.95 29.17 -16.04
C GLY A 21 3.87 28.10 -16.13
N LYS A 22 3.60 27.64 -17.34
CA LYS A 22 2.75 26.49 -17.57
C LYS A 22 3.37 25.18 -17.05
N SER A 23 4.66 24.95 -17.30
CA SER A 23 5.29 23.70 -16.89
C SER A 23 5.64 23.70 -15.42
N PHE A 24 6.01 24.83 -14.84
CA PHE A 24 6.33 24.89 -13.42
C PHE A 24 5.07 24.87 -12.55
N GLY A 25 4.07 25.67 -12.90
CA GLY A 25 2.78 25.61 -12.23
C GLY A 25 2.11 24.24 -12.37
N TYR A 26 2.33 23.60 -13.51
CA TYR A 26 1.84 22.27 -13.77
C TYR A 26 2.57 21.20 -12.98
N GLN A 27 3.86 21.39 -12.74
CA GLN A 27 4.63 20.45 -11.89
C GLN A 27 4.42 20.66 -10.41
N VAL A 28 4.22 21.88 -9.95
CA VAL A 28 3.94 22.16 -8.52
C VAL A 28 2.47 21.91 -8.17
N LEU A 29 1.58 22.19 -9.11
CA LEU A 29 0.15 21.87 -9.01
C LEU A 29 -0.18 20.56 -9.70
N GLY A 30 0.80 19.94 -10.30
CA GLY A 30 0.72 18.71 -11.05
C GLY A 30 0.37 17.46 -10.26
N PHE A 31 -0.04 17.67 -9.03
CA PHE A 31 -0.79 16.65 -8.32
C PHE A 31 -2.03 16.20 -9.10
N GLY A 32 -2.43 16.92 -10.13
CA GLY A 32 -3.60 16.57 -10.92
C GLY A 32 -3.34 16.05 -12.33
N SER A 33 -2.16 16.25 -12.90
CA SER A 33 -2.00 15.98 -14.34
C SER A 33 -1.02 14.88 -14.70
N GLY A 34 -0.30 14.36 -13.72
CA GLY A 34 0.58 13.22 -13.90
C GLY A 34 -0.04 11.92 -13.43
N PHE A 35 -1.13 11.99 -12.72
CA PHE A 35 -1.89 10.81 -12.38
C PHE A 35 -2.85 10.55 -13.54
N SER A 36 -2.43 9.69 -14.46
CA SER A 36 -3.43 8.99 -15.26
C SER A 36 -4.45 8.43 -14.27
N SER A 37 -5.71 8.51 -14.60
CA SER A 37 -6.85 7.98 -13.86
C SER A 37 -6.76 6.47 -13.54
N ALA A 38 -5.59 5.88 -13.66
CA ALA A 38 -5.31 4.47 -13.46
C ALA A 38 -4.62 4.15 -12.12
N ILE A 39 -4.21 5.15 -11.33
CA ILE A 39 -3.70 4.87 -9.99
C ILE A 39 -4.90 4.94 -9.05
N ALA A 40 -5.39 3.78 -8.67
CA ALA A 40 -6.43 3.68 -7.66
C ALA A 40 -5.85 4.14 -6.32
N HIS A 41 -6.32 5.27 -5.81
CA HIS A 41 -5.99 5.75 -4.47
C HIS A 41 -6.90 5.05 -3.45
N ARG A 42 -6.73 3.75 -3.33
CA ARG A 42 -7.53 2.90 -2.45
C ARG A 42 -6.74 2.48 -1.24
N SER A 43 -7.38 2.47 -0.10
CA SER A 43 -6.94 1.71 1.05
C SER A 43 -7.76 0.43 1.10
N VAL A 44 -7.08 -0.71 1.26
CA VAL A 44 -7.67 -2.05 1.16
C VAL A 44 -7.35 -2.81 2.45
N TRP A 45 -8.34 -3.44 3.05
CA TRP A 45 -8.23 -4.24 4.27
C TRP A 45 -8.83 -5.62 4.04
N GLY A 46 -8.18 -6.66 4.54
CA GLY A 46 -8.68 -8.03 4.41
C GLY A 46 -8.63 -8.81 5.70
N GLY A 47 -9.62 -9.64 5.91
CA GLY A 47 -9.74 -10.51 7.07
C GLY A 47 -10.17 -9.78 8.34
N ALA A 48 -10.96 -10.47 9.17
CA ALA A 48 -11.46 -9.95 10.44
C ALA A 48 -11.91 -11.10 11.33
N PHE A 49 -12.23 -10.77 12.58
CA PHE A 49 -12.88 -11.69 13.53
C PHE A 49 -14.09 -11.02 14.17
N GLN A 50 -15.28 -11.34 13.67
CA GLN A 50 -16.53 -10.80 14.23
C GLN A 50 -17.77 -11.45 13.58
N PRO A 51 -18.51 -12.32 14.24
CA PRO A 51 -18.20 -13.15 15.41
C PRO A 51 -17.32 -14.36 15.06
N SER A 52 -16.98 -14.54 13.81
CA SER A 52 -16.09 -15.58 13.28
C SER A 52 -15.02 -14.97 12.38
N LYS A 53 -14.04 -15.77 11.98
CA LYS A 53 -13.05 -15.35 10.99
C LYS A 53 -13.70 -15.04 9.65
N SER A 54 -13.20 -14.04 8.96
CA SER A 54 -13.70 -13.57 7.67
C SER A 54 -12.62 -13.59 6.60
N ASN A 55 -13.01 -13.82 5.36
CA ASN A 55 -12.16 -13.64 4.18
C ASN A 55 -12.43 -12.34 3.44
N VAL A 56 -13.45 -11.59 3.84
CA VAL A 56 -13.86 -10.35 3.16
C VAL A 56 -12.70 -9.36 3.08
N ILE A 57 -12.54 -8.76 1.91
CA ILE A 57 -11.68 -7.63 1.64
C ILE A 57 -12.56 -6.42 1.35
N ASP A 58 -12.36 -5.37 2.11
CA ASP A 58 -13.03 -4.08 1.91
C ASP A 58 -12.05 -3.00 1.43
N PHE A 59 -12.57 -1.98 0.77
CA PHE A 59 -11.78 -0.81 0.38
C PHE A 59 -12.52 0.50 0.57
N VAL A 60 -11.75 1.58 0.65
CA VAL A 60 -12.24 2.95 0.51
C VAL A 60 -11.41 3.70 -0.51
N GLU A 61 -12.02 4.64 -1.21
CA GLU A 61 -11.30 5.63 -2.01
C GLU A 61 -10.76 6.71 -1.08
N ILE A 62 -9.43 6.84 -0.98
CA ILE A 62 -8.77 7.76 -0.03
C ILE A 62 -9.13 9.23 -0.30
N ALA A 63 -9.37 9.58 -1.57
CA ALA A 63 -9.64 10.95 -1.98
C ALA A 63 -11.10 11.39 -1.73
N THR A 64 -12.00 10.49 -1.37
CA THR A 64 -13.42 10.78 -1.17
C THR A 64 -13.89 10.26 0.18
N ALA A 65 -14.81 11.01 0.81
CA ALA A 65 -15.47 10.51 2.01
C ALA A 65 -16.51 9.45 1.62
N GLY A 66 -16.61 8.38 2.40
CA GLY A 66 -17.58 7.30 2.16
C GLY A 66 -17.37 6.11 3.08
N ASN A 67 -18.31 5.20 3.05
CA ASN A 67 -18.18 3.91 3.72
C ASN A 67 -17.26 2.97 2.93
N ALA A 68 -16.76 1.96 3.60
CA ALA A 68 -16.08 0.87 2.93
C ALA A 68 -17.03 0.13 1.97
N THR A 69 -16.46 -0.33 0.89
CA THR A 69 -17.16 -1.11 -0.16
C THR A 69 -16.46 -2.44 -0.29
N ASP A 70 -17.23 -3.49 -0.54
CA ASP A 70 -16.69 -4.82 -0.81
C ASP A 70 -15.72 -4.79 -2.00
N PHE A 71 -14.54 -5.35 -1.80
CA PHE A 71 -13.51 -5.51 -2.82
C PHE A 71 -13.49 -6.93 -3.38
N GLY A 72 -13.76 -7.93 -2.54
CA GLY A 72 -13.66 -9.35 -2.82
C GLY A 72 -13.21 -10.15 -1.60
N ASP A 73 -12.63 -11.31 -1.79
CA ASP A 73 -12.28 -12.25 -0.73
C ASP A 73 -10.80 -12.64 -0.74
N LEU A 74 -10.21 -12.84 0.43
CA LEU A 74 -8.94 -13.56 0.63
C LEU A 74 -9.10 -15.02 0.25
N THR A 75 -8.01 -15.70 -0.08
CA THR A 75 -8.05 -17.13 -0.40
C THR A 75 -8.44 -17.99 0.80
N VAL A 76 -8.14 -17.51 2.02
CA VAL A 76 -8.48 -18.19 3.28
C VAL A 76 -9.05 -17.20 4.29
N ALA A 77 -10.19 -17.54 4.90
CA ALA A 77 -10.77 -16.76 5.99
C ALA A 77 -9.83 -16.73 7.19
N ARG A 78 -9.47 -15.53 7.63
CA ARG A 78 -8.46 -15.31 8.67
C ARG A 78 -8.63 -13.98 9.40
N PHE A 79 -7.98 -13.90 10.53
CA PHE A 79 -7.85 -12.69 11.33
C PHE A 79 -6.40 -12.55 11.82
N ARG A 80 -6.06 -11.43 12.46
CA ARG A 80 -4.69 -11.17 12.90
C ARG A 80 -3.68 -11.39 11.79
N ASN A 81 -3.97 -10.85 10.61
CA ASN A 81 -2.99 -10.87 9.53
C ASN A 81 -1.63 -10.50 10.09
N SER A 82 -0.60 -11.21 9.70
CA SER A 82 0.73 -10.93 10.19
C SER A 82 1.12 -9.50 9.79
N SER A 83 0.92 -9.15 8.52
CA SER A 83 1.13 -7.80 8.01
C SER A 83 0.52 -7.60 6.63
N SER A 84 0.62 -6.40 6.12
CA SER A 84 0.29 -6.08 4.73
C SER A 84 1.26 -5.06 4.14
N ALA A 85 1.44 -5.10 2.84
CA ALA A 85 2.29 -4.21 2.08
C ALA A 85 1.64 -3.91 0.72
N ALA A 86 2.08 -2.86 0.05
CA ALA A 86 1.53 -2.51 -1.25
C ALA A 86 2.56 -1.81 -2.16
N SER A 87 2.40 -1.97 -3.46
CA SER A 87 2.96 -1.10 -4.48
C SER A 87 1.87 -0.19 -5.04
N SER A 88 2.19 0.56 -6.08
CA SER A 88 1.18 1.34 -6.82
C SER A 88 0.10 0.48 -7.51
N THR A 89 0.32 -0.83 -7.64
CA THR A 89 -0.58 -1.74 -8.39
C THR A 89 -1.12 -2.91 -7.59
N ARG A 90 -0.36 -3.42 -6.62
CA ARG A 90 -0.71 -4.63 -5.84
C ARG A 90 -0.75 -4.36 -4.35
N GLY A 91 -1.76 -4.89 -3.68
CA GLY A 91 -1.81 -5.05 -2.23
C GLY A 91 -1.48 -6.51 -1.87
N ILE A 92 -0.65 -6.73 -0.86
CA ILE A 92 -0.20 -8.04 -0.40
C ILE A 92 -0.59 -8.22 1.07
N PHE A 93 -1.09 -9.39 1.41
CA PHE A 93 -1.48 -9.78 2.76
C PHE A 93 -0.68 -11.00 3.19
N PHE A 94 0.03 -10.90 4.30
CA PHE A 94 0.88 -11.97 4.82
C PHE A 94 0.25 -12.69 6.00
N GLY A 95 0.33 -14.02 6.03
CA GLY A 95 0.05 -14.88 7.16
C GLY A 95 -1.30 -14.62 7.84
N GLY A 96 -1.34 -14.76 9.13
CA GLY A 96 -2.52 -14.57 9.96
C GLY A 96 -2.97 -15.86 10.67
N ASN A 97 -4.16 -15.83 11.24
CA ASN A 97 -4.71 -16.96 11.99
C ASN A 97 -6.08 -17.37 11.44
N SER A 98 -6.22 -18.64 11.16
CA SER A 98 -7.49 -19.27 10.75
C SER A 98 -8.08 -20.19 11.84
N ASP A 99 -7.71 -19.97 13.09
CA ASP A 99 -8.10 -20.68 14.30
C ASP A 99 -8.60 -22.14 14.09
N PRO A 100 -7.87 -23.13 14.60
CA PRO A 100 -6.71 -23.00 15.47
C PRO A 100 -5.36 -22.84 14.74
N THR A 101 -5.38 -22.78 13.40
CA THR A 101 -4.19 -22.86 12.55
C THR A 101 -3.68 -21.48 12.19
N ARG A 102 -2.42 -21.21 12.43
CA ARG A 102 -1.70 -20.07 11.84
C ARG A 102 -1.36 -20.36 10.39
N LEU A 103 -1.26 -19.32 9.60
CA LEU A 103 -1.05 -19.40 8.16
C LEU A 103 0.31 -18.83 7.77
N ASN A 104 0.89 -19.41 6.73
CA ASN A 104 2.04 -18.87 6.00
C ASN A 104 1.64 -18.29 4.64
N VAL A 105 0.38 -18.38 4.27
CA VAL A 105 -0.15 -17.93 2.97
C VAL A 105 0.11 -16.45 2.75
N ILE A 106 0.56 -16.12 1.56
CA ILE A 106 0.63 -14.75 1.06
C ILE A 106 -0.40 -14.59 -0.04
N ASP A 107 -1.32 -13.67 0.14
CA ASP A 107 -2.31 -13.30 -0.87
C ASP A 107 -2.00 -11.95 -1.50
N TYR A 108 -2.42 -11.74 -2.75
CA TYR A 108 -2.37 -10.42 -3.36
C TYR A 108 -3.65 -10.06 -4.11
N VAL A 109 -3.87 -8.76 -4.23
CA VAL A 109 -4.93 -8.18 -5.05
C VAL A 109 -4.35 -7.13 -6.00
N THR A 110 -5.03 -6.89 -7.13
CA THR A 110 -4.75 -5.75 -8.00
C THR A 110 -5.59 -4.57 -7.54
N ILE A 111 -4.99 -3.53 -6.97
CA ILE A 111 -5.68 -2.44 -6.27
C ILE A 111 -6.70 -1.70 -7.16
N ALA A 112 -6.40 -1.56 -8.46
CA ALA A 112 -7.25 -0.82 -9.39
C ALA A 112 -8.58 -1.54 -9.71
N THR A 113 -8.66 -2.85 -9.50
CA THR A 113 -9.81 -3.67 -9.92
C THR A 113 -10.29 -4.52 -8.76
N ALA A 114 -11.52 -4.31 -8.31
CA ALA A 114 -12.14 -5.16 -7.29
C ALA A 114 -12.24 -6.60 -7.78
N GLY A 115 -12.01 -7.53 -6.88
CA GLY A 115 -12.02 -8.97 -7.14
C GLY A 115 -11.30 -9.75 -6.04
N ASN A 116 -11.47 -11.05 -6.05
CA ASN A 116 -10.86 -11.92 -5.06
C ASN A 116 -9.33 -11.89 -5.13
N ALA A 117 -8.71 -12.09 -4.00
CA ALA A 117 -7.28 -12.27 -3.91
C ALA A 117 -6.84 -13.54 -4.61
N THR A 118 -5.62 -13.50 -5.09
CA THR A 118 -4.94 -14.64 -5.70
C THR A 118 -3.77 -15.03 -4.80
N ASP A 119 -3.49 -16.32 -4.71
CA ASP A 119 -2.32 -16.84 -4.03
C ASP A 119 -1.05 -16.24 -4.64
N PHE A 120 -0.21 -15.69 -3.77
CA PHE A 120 1.09 -15.14 -4.14
C PHE A 120 2.21 -16.15 -3.89
N GLY A 121 2.10 -16.93 -2.83
CA GLY A 121 3.08 -17.87 -2.32
C GLY A 121 3.02 -17.96 -0.79
N ASP A 122 4.11 -18.39 -0.16
CA ASP A 122 4.18 -18.63 1.26
C ASP A 122 5.35 -17.90 1.92
N THR A 123 5.17 -17.51 3.18
CA THR A 123 6.26 -17.16 4.11
C THR A 123 6.97 -18.43 4.61
N SER A 124 8.22 -18.30 5.05
CA SER A 124 9.02 -19.44 5.54
C SER A 124 8.43 -20.13 6.76
N ALA A 125 7.58 -19.43 7.53
CA ALA A 125 6.90 -19.98 8.69
C ALA A 125 5.49 -19.39 8.86
N VAL A 126 4.60 -20.17 9.49
CA VAL A 126 3.27 -19.70 9.88
C VAL A 126 3.41 -18.58 10.92
N SER A 127 2.75 -17.46 10.74
CA SER A 127 2.94 -16.28 11.59
C SER A 127 1.70 -15.43 11.77
N GLN A 128 1.65 -14.68 12.86
CA GLN A 128 0.66 -13.67 13.16
C GLN A 128 1.31 -12.45 13.86
N HIS A 129 0.61 -11.32 13.93
CA HIS A 129 1.06 -10.09 14.61
C HIS A 129 2.40 -9.52 14.12
N GLY A 130 2.78 -9.80 12.89
CA GLY A 130 3.99 -9.24 12.30
C GLY A 130 3.82 -7.79 11.84
N GLY A 131 4.82 -7.29 11.17
CA GLY A 131 4.84 -5.98 10.55
C GLY A 131 5.39 -6.05 9.13
N ALA A 132 5.07 -5.07 8.30
CA ALA A 132 5.67 -4.94 6.98
C ALA A 132 6.03 -3.51 6.63
N GLY A 133 7.05 -3.39 5.79
CA GLY A 133 7.43 -2.16 5.11
C GLY A 133 7.68 -2.46 3.64
N ASN A 134 7.55 -1.47 2.79
CA ASN A 134 7.72 -1.69 1.36
C ASN A 134 8.21 -0.45 0.61
N ASN A 135 8.67 -0.72 -0.59
CA ASN A 135 8.75 0.22 -1.70
C ASN A 135 7.98 -0.38 -2.89
N ASP A 136 7.94 0.30 -4.04
CA ASP A 136 7.19 -0.21 -5.20
C ASP A 136 7.70 -1.57 -5.75
N THR A 137 8.87 -2.04 -5.33
CA THR A 137 9.50 -3.26 -5.82
C THR A 137 9.43 -4.40 -4.81
N ARG A 138 9.73 -4.12 -3.53
CA ARG A 138 9.84 -5.12 -2.46
C ARG A 138 8.89 -4.84 -1.32
N ALA A 139 8.29 -5.88 -0.81
CA ALA A 139 7.67 -5.92 0.50
C ALA A 139 8.56 -6.73 1.44
N VAL A 140 8.98 -6.10 2.53
CA VAL A 140 9.70 -6.74 3.63
C VAL A 140 8.69 -7.08 4.71
N HIS A 141 8.72 -8.30 5.18
CA HIS A 141 7.83 -8.84 6.20
C HIS A 141 8.61 -9.27 7.43
N ALA A 142 8.20 -8.81 8.60
CA ALA A 142 8.65 -9.31 9.89
C ALA A 142 7.63 -10.33 10.38
N LEU A 143 8.04 -11.57 10.62
CA LEU A 143 7.13 -12.67 10.96
C LEU A 143 6.31 -12.42 12.24
N GLY A 144 6.87 -11.70 13.21
CA GLY A 144 6.19 -11.39 14.46
C GLY A 144 6.16 -12.56 15.43
N ASP A 145 5.08 -13.30 15.46
CA ASP A 145 4.85 -14.41 16.40
C ASP A 145 4.71 -15.73 15.64
N VAL A 146 5.64 -16.64 15.89
CA VAL A 146 5.68 -18.00 15.36
C VAL A 146 5.55 -18.98 16.55
N SER A 147 4.52 -19.82 16.54
CA SER A 147 4.28 -20.82 17.61
C SER A 147 4.29 -20.23 19.03
N ASP A 148 3.58 -19.11 19.24
CA ASP A 148 3.48 -18.37 20.52
C ASP A 148 4.81 -17.77 21.02
N SER A 149 5.79 -17.65 20.15
CA SER A 149 7.08 -17.05 20.47
C SER A 149 7.39 -15.93 19.48
N ALA A 150 7.77 -14.76 19.99
CA ALA A 150 8.24 -13.66 19.15
C ALA A 150 9.56 -14.04 18.48
N VAL A 151 9.67 -13.74 17.19
CA VAL A 151 10.87 -14.01 16.39
C VAL A 151 11.40 -12.72 15.76
N ASN A 152 12.67 -12.70 15.43
CA ASN A 152 13.35 -11.58 14.78
C ASN A 152 13.62 -11.81 13.29
N THR A 153 12.90 -12.74 12.67
CA THR A 153 13.06 -13.08 11.27
C THR A 153 12.43 -12.03 10.37
N LEU A 154 13.20 -11.55 9.41
CA LEU A 154 12.74 -10.68 8.33
C LEU A 154 12.85 -11.43 7.01
N GLU A 155 11.82 -11.31 6.21
CA GLU A 155 11.72 -11.91 4.88
C GLU A 155 11.32 -10.84 3.86
N TYR A 156 11.42 -11.14 2.58
CA TYR A 156 10.91 -10.23 1.56
C TYR A 156 10.41 -10.98 0.34
N VAL A 157 9.50 -10.32 -0.36
CA VAL A 157 9.04 -10.73 -1.69
C VAL A 157 9.23 -9.59 -2.69
N THR A 158 9.38 -9.95 -3.97
CA THR A 158 9.30 -8.99 -5.07
C THR A 158 7.83 -8.83 -5.47
N ILE A 159 7.23 -7.65 -5.24
CA ILE A 159 5.78 -7.44 -5.35
C ILE A 159 5.22 -7.81 -6.74
N ALA A 160 5.98 -7.60 -7.80
CA ALA A 160 5.55 -7.87 -9.17
C ALA A 160 5.53 -9.35 -9.55
N SER A 161 6.24 -10.21 -8.80
CA SER A 161 6.43 -11.63 -9.14
C SER A 161 5.94 -12.50 -8.00
N THR A 162 4.99 -13.39 -8.25
CA THR A 162 4.52 -14.38 -7.28
C THR A 162 5.63 -15.38 -6.93
N GLY A 163 5.64 -15.83 -5.69
CA GLY A 163 6.60 -16.80 -5.16
C GLY A 163 6.75 -16.69 -3.64
N ASN A 164 7.44 -17.64 -3.07
CA ASN A 164 7.72 -17.68 -1.64
C ASN A 164 8.78 -16.66 -1.22
N THR A 165 8.82 -16.34 0.08
CA THR A 165 9.85 -15.49 0.67
C THR A 165 11.22 -16.12 0.65
#